data_3a8fb9a7fc10de714e1898655be71711
#
_entry.id   3a8fb9a7fc10de714e1898655be71711
#
_cell.length_a   1.000
_cell.length_b   1.000
_cell.length_c   1.000
_cell.angle_alpha   90.00
_cell.angle_beta   90.00
_cell.angle_gamma   90.00
#
_symmetry.space_group_name_H-M   'P 1'
#
loop_
_entity.id
_entity.type
_entity.pdbx_description
1 polymer ?
#
loop_
_entity_poly.entity_id
_entity_poly.type
_entity_poly.pdbx_seq_one_letter_code
_entity_poly.pdbx_strand_id
1 'polypeptide(L)'
;MADLLSDGELVFVGLNSHHALLAAAVAKILHRKRIRVVTVAEGYEPSLADLPVRRSTGDPELARIGTVLPTVEAFDLAQKGKVDVMFLGPAQVDGETNINVSVIGSLESPKVRLPGGAAAAFIFPLVRKAVLWNFRHSVRSLVRRVDFVTATARNASNDVLLCTDLCLMRYDRERKAWRLASIHPWSSKEEVLGSTGFEVIADAGFVVTRAPTEEERELIARLDPDGLRL
;
A
#
# COMPACT_ATOMS: atom_id res chain seq x y z
N MET A 1 -8.65 2.76 1.01
CA MET A 1 -7.33 2.92 1.69
C MET A 1 -7.39 3.91 2.85
N ALA A 2 -7.96 5.09 2.72
CA ALA A 2 -8.09 6.07 3.83
C ALA A 2 -8.79 5.50 5.07
N ASP A 3 -9.84 4.69 4.87
CA ASP A 3 -10.57 4.05 5.97
C ASP A 3 -9.75 3.05 6.78
N LEU A 4 -8.66 2.53 6.21
CA LEU A 4 -7.75 1.59 6.88
C LEU A 4 -6.80 2.26 7.88
N LEU A 5 -6.73 3.58 7.89
CA LEU A 5 -5.90 4.35 8.82
C LEU A 5 -6.67 4.67 10.10
N SER A 6 -5.97 4.73 11.22
CA SER A 6 -6.52 5.00 12.55
C SER A 6 -5.81 6.18 13.23
N ASP A 7 -6.47 6.80 14.20
CA ASP A 7 -5.88 7.89 14.98
C ASP A 7 -4.57 7.48 15.67
N GLY A 8 -3.61 8.39 15.66
CA GLY A 8 -2.31 8.20 16.30
C GLY A 8 -1.27 7.46 15.47
N GLU A 9 -1.66 6.87 14.32
CA GLU A 9 -0.72 6.09 13.49
C GLU A 9 0.35 6.97 12.83
N LEU A 10 1.58 6.45 12.81
CA LEU A 10 2.67 6.95 11.96
C LEU A 10 2.68 6.12 10.67
N VAL A 11 2.42 6.81 9.56
CA VAL A 11 2.24 6.22 8.22
C VAL A 11 3.48 6.48 7.37
N PHE A 12 4.12 5.43 6.89
CA PHE A 12 5.25 5.53 5.95
C PHE A 12 4.75 5.37 4.50
N VAL A 13 5.08 6.35 3.67
CA VAL A 13 4.74 6.39 2.24
C VAL A 13 6.01 6.22 1.41
N GLY A 14 6.07 5.14 0.65
CA GLY A 14 7.21 4.79 -0.21
C GLY A 14 7.25 5.57 -1.54
N LEU A 15 8.21 5.18 -2.42
CA LEU A 15 8.32 5.72 -3.77
C LEU A 15 7.09 5.38 -4.63
N ASN A 16 6.75 6.27 -5.56
CA ASN A 16 5.65 6.10 -6.53
C ASN A 16 4.32 5.66 -5.87
N SER A 17 4.09 6.13 -4.65
CA SER A 17 2.93 5.75 -3.83
C SER A 17 1.88 6.87 -3.80
N HIS A 18 1.50 7.40 -4.96
CA HIS A 18 0.50 8.48 -5.10
C HIS A 18 -0.82 8.15 -4.40
N HIS A 19 -1.30 6.94 -4.58
CA HIS A 19 -2.53 6.44 -3.94
C HIS A 19 -2.44 6.45 -2.42
N ALA A 20 -1.27 6.09 -1.86
CA ALA A 20 -1.03 6.12 -0.42
C ALA A 20 -1.02 7.56 0.11
N LEU A 21 -0.40 8.48 -0.63
CA LEU A 21 -0.37 9.90 -0.25
C LEU A 21 -1.78 10.52 -0.31
N LEU A 22 -2.56 10.21 -1.35
CA LEU A 22 -3.96 10.62 -1.46
C LEU A 22 -4.82 10.01 -0.35
N ALA A 23 -4.61 8.73 -0.01
CA ALA A 23 -5.31 8.10 1.10
C ALA A 23 -5.00 8.76 2.45
N ALA A 24 -3.73 9.13 2.69
CA ALA A 24 -3.33 9.86 3.87
C ALA A 24 -3.95 11.27 3.91
N ALA A 25 -4.02 11.97 2.78
CA ALA A 25 -4.66 13.26 2.66
C ALA A 25 -6.16 13.19 2.97
N VAL A 26 -6.89 12.25 2.38
CA VAL A 26 -8.32 12.03 2.67
C VAL A 26 -8.52 11.71 4.15
N ALA A 27 -7.73 10.80 4.72
CA ALA A 27 -7.83 10.44 6.13
C ALA A 27 -7.60 11.65 7.05
N LYS A 28 -6.62 12.48 6.75
CA LYS A 28 -6.23 13.63 7.58
C LYS A 28 -7.18 14.80 7.41
N ILE A 29 -7.56 15.15 6.18
CA ILE A 29 -8.33 16.35 5.85
C ILE A 29 -9.83 16.14 6.06
N LEU A 30 -10.41 15.07 5.48
CA LEU A 30 -11.85 14.83 5.51
C LEU A 30 -12.27 13.97 6.71
N HIS A 31 -11.55 12.88 6.96
CA HIS A 31 -11.90 12.01 8.09
C HIS A 31 -11.36 12.54 9.44
N ARG A 32 -10.59 13.64 9.41
CA ARG A 32 -10.03 14.29 10.60
C ARG A 32 -9.20 13.39 11.50
N LYS A 33 -8.59 12.35 10.90
CA LYS A 33 -7.72 11.41 11.61
C LYS A 33 -6.40 12.07 11.97
N ARG A 34 -5.98 11.89 13.21
CA ARG A 34 -4.71 12.42 13.73
C ARG A 34 -3.55 11.50 13.40
N ILE A 35 -3.33 11.24 12.11
CA ILE A 35 -2.20 10.47 11.61
C ILE A 35 -1.00 11.39 11.38
N ARG A 36 0.19 10.82 11.48
CA ARG A 36 1.46 11.45 11.08
C ARG A 36 1.98 10.76 9.83
N VAL A 37 2.57 11.51 8.93
CA VAL A 37 3.04 10.99 7.64
C VAL A 37 4.55 11.18 7.51
N VAL A 38 5.24 10.10 7.15
CA VAL A 38 6.66 10.11 6.76
C VAL A 38 6.74 9.68 5.30
N THR A 39 7.45 10.43 4.49
CA THR A 39 7.70 10.08 3.09
C THR A 39 9.14 9.62 2.89
N VAL A 40 9.36 8.78 1.89
CA VAL A 40 10.71 8.34 1.50
C VAL A 40 11.60 9.50 1.04
N ALA A 41 11.01 10.65 0.69
CA ALA A 41 11.71 11.90 0.36
C ALA A 41 12.16 12.69 1.61
N GLU A 42 12.28 12.01 2.76
CA GLU A 42 12.68 12.61 4.04
C GLU A 42 11.70 13.68 4.56
N GLY A 43 10.47 13.71 4.05
CA GLY A 43 9.41 14.60 4.54
C GLY A 43 8.68 13.99 5.73
N TYR A 44 8.68 14.71 6.85
CA TYR A 44 7.85 14.42 8.01
C TYR A 44 6.75 15.46 8.11
N GLU A 45 5.50 14.98 8.19
CA GLU A 45 4.30 15.82 8.27
C GLU A 45 4.23 16.88 7.15
N PRO A 46 4.40 16.48 5.86
CA PRO A 46 4.23 17.44 4.77
C PRO A 46 2.79 18.00 4.78
N SER A 47 2.64 19.26 4.39
CA SER A 47 1.32 19.87 4.21
C SER A 47 0.60 19.23 3.03
N LEU A 48 -0.28 18.29 3.29
CA LEU A 48 -1.02 17.55 2.26
C LEU A 48 -2.22 18.33 1.68
N ALA A 49 -2.61 19.44 2.34
CA ALA A 49 -3.78 20.23 1.92
C ALA A 49 -3.55 21.03 0.64
N ASP A 50 -2.32 21.51 0.45
CA ASP A 50 -1.96 22.49 -0.57
C ASP A 50 -1.04 21.90 -1.64
N LEU A 51 -0.61 20.65 -1.49
CA LEU A 51 0.33 20.03 -2.40
C LEU A 51 -0.39 19.15 -3.42
N PRO A 52 -0.32 19.50 -4.71
CA PRO A 52 -0.65 18.56 -5.76
C PRO A 52 0.30 17.35 -5.67
N VAL A 53 -0.26 16.15 -5.79
CA VAL A 53 0.54 14.93 -5.86
C VAL A 53 1.45 15.02 -7.10
N ARG A 54 2.75 14.84 -6.89
CA ARG A 54 3.74 14.86 -7.96
C ARG A 54 3.99 13.47 -8.50
N ARG A 55 4.71 13.39 -9.60
CA ARG A 55 5.08 12.13 -10.30
C ARG A 55 5.83 11.14 -9.41
N SER A 56 6.47 11.62 -8.37
CA SER A 56 7.15 10.75 -7.41
C SER A 56 6.94 11.24 -5.98
N THR A 57 6.56 10.32 -5.09
CA THR A 57 6.55 10.56 -3.65
C THR A 57 7.96 10.58 -3.06
N GLY A 58 8.99 10.42 -3.89
CA GLY A 58 10.40 10.70 -3.59
C GLY A 58 10.84 12.13 -3.95
N ASP A 59 9.91 13.02 -4.32
CA ASP A 59 10.22 14.41 -4.65
C ASP A 59 10.69 15.17 -3.40
N PRO A 60 11.87 15.82 -3.44
CA PRO A 60 12.39 16.63 -2.34
C PRO A 60 11.45 17.77 -1.89
N GLU A 61 10.50 18.16 -2.72
CA GLU A 61 9.49 19.16 -2.35
C GLU A 61 8.68 18.71 -1.11
N LEU A 62 8.45 17.42 -0.95
CA LEU A 62 7.76 16.88 0.24
C LEU A 62 8.53 17.15 1.55
N ALA A 63 9.86 17.21 1.51
CA ALA A 63 10.67 17.62 2.65
C ALA A 63 10.61 19.14 2.89
N ARG A 64 10.48 19.93 1.81
CA ARG A 64 10.42 21.41 1.91
C ARG A 64 9.13 21.93 2.54
N ILE A 65 8.02 21.22 2.37
CA ILE A 65 6.70 21.62 2.88
C ILE A 65 6.34 20.97 4.22
N GLY A 66 7.29 20.30 4.83
CA GLY A 66 7.18 19.65 6.13
C GLY A 66 8.44 19.86 6.94
N THR A 67 8.69 18.95 7.87
CA THR A 67 9.96 18.85 8.60
C THR A 67 10.83 17.79 7.94
N VAL A 68 12.15 17.97 7.90
CA VAL A 68 13.07 16.96 7.39
C VAL A 68 13.25 15.85 8.44
N LEU A 69 12.99 14.62 8.05
CA LEU A 69 13.32 13.43 8.80
C LEU A 69 14.28 12.59 7.96
N PRO A 70 15.58 12.53 8.31
CA PRO A 70 16.56 11.75 7.54
C PRO A 70 16.13 10.29 7.37
N THR A 71 16.44 9.71 6.21
CA THR A 71 16.09 8.32 5.89
C THR A 71 16.56 7.34 6.97
N VAL A 72 17.75 7.52 7.52
CA VAL A 72 18.30 6.67 8.59
C VAL A 72 17.42 6.69 9.85
N GLU A 73 16.86 7.83 10.21
CA GLU A 73 15.96 7.96 11.37
C GLU A 73 14.62 7.27 11.12
N ALA A 74 14.10 7.34 9.89
CA ALA A 74 12.88 6.61 9.53
C ALA A 74 13.07 5.08 9.66
N PHE A 75 14.24 4.55 9.28
CA PHE A 75 14.59 3.14 9.49
C PHE A 75 14.73 2.79 10.96
N ASP A 76 15.36 3.64 11.74
CA ASP A 76 15.52 3.46 13.20
C ASP A 76 14.14 3.45 13.90
N LEU A 77 13.23 4.35 13.50
CA LEU A 77 11.85 4.32 13.98
C LEU A 77 11.13 3.02 13.63
N ALA A 78 11.32 2.50 12.41
CA ALA A 78 10.74 1.22 12.01
C ALA A 78 11.30 0.06 12.83
N GLN A 79 12.60 0.01 13.04
CA GLN A 79 13.26 -1.01 13.87
C GLN A 79 12.78 -0.98 15.32
N LYS A 80 12.48 0.20 15.85
CA LYS A 80 11.92 0.40 17.19
C LYS A 80 10.41 0.14 17.28
N GLY A 81 9.76 -0.32 16.19
CA GLY A 81 8.31 -0.54 16.14
C GLY A 81 7.48 0.73 16.26
N LYS A 82 8.03 1.88 15.85
CA LYS A 82 7.38 3.19 15.92
C LYS A 82 6.68 3.60 14.63
N VAL A 83 6.92 2.90 13.53
CA VAL A 83 6.16 3.05 12.29
C VAL A 83 4.98 2.10 12.34
N ASP A 84 3.78 2.65 12.33
CA ASP A 84 2.56 1.86 12.50
C ASP A 84 2.08 1.26 11.18
N VAL A 85 2.08 2.05 10.12
CA VAL A 85 1.55 1.66 8.81
C VAL A 85 2.57 1.90 7.73
N MET A 86 2.72 0.95 6.81
CA MET A 86 3.46 1.12 5.57
C MET A 86 2.58 0.80 4.37
N PHE A 87 2.59 1.67 3.38
CA PHE A 87 1.98 1.40 2.07
C PHE A 87 3.03 0.92 1.08
N LEU A 88 2.72 -0.16 0.35
CA LEU A 88 3.60 -0.76 -0.66
C LEU A 88 2.83 -1.12 -1.92
N GLY A 89 3.37 -0.74 -3.08
CA GLY A 89 2.81 -1.06 -4.41
C GLY A 89 3.64 -2.12 -5.13
N PRO A 90 3.58 -3.41 -4.77
CA PRO A 90 4.34 -4.46 -5.43
C PRO A 90 3.81 -4.78 -6.83
N ALA A 91 4.71 -5.17 -7.73
CA ALA A 91 4.35 -5.67 -9.04
C ALA A 91 3.72 -7.07 -8.97
N GLN A 92 4.16 -7.88 -8.01
CA GLN A 92 3.58 -9.20 -7.74
C GLN A 92 3.41 -9.44 -6.25
N VAL A 93 2.33 -10.12 -5.88
CA VAL A 93 2.03 -10.64 -4.54
C VAL A 93 1.64 -12.11 -4.69
N ASP A 94 2.04 -12.97 -3.76
CA ASP A 94 1.59 -14.37 -3.72
C ASP A 94 0.78 -14.75 -2.48
N GLY A 95 0.39 -16.01 -2.43
CA GLY A 95 -0.44 -16.55 -1.36
C GLY A 95 0.21 -16.54 0.03
N GLU A 96 1.53 -16.37 0.13
CA GLU A 96 2.30 -16.40 1.37
C GLU A 96 2.79 -15.02 1.85
N THR A 97 2.21 -13.93 1.33
CA THR A 97 2.63 -12.55 1.60
C THR A 97 4.00 -12.17 1.08
N ASN A 98 4.58 -12.97 0.15
CA ASN A 98 5.76 -12.54 -0.55
C ASN A 98 5.40 -11.44 -1.55
N ILE A 99 6.27 -10.44 -1.66
CA ILE A 99 6.12 -9.35 -2.62
C ILE A 99 7.34 -9.24 -3.52
N ASN A 100 7.09 -8.85 -4.76
CA ASN A 100 8.14 -8.60 -5.75
C ASN A 100 8.05 -7.15 -6.26
N VAL A 101 9.14 -6.42 -6.04
CA VAL A 101 9.39 -5.07 -6.57
C VAL A 101 10.79 -5.00 -7.23
N SER A 102 11.39 -6.16 -7.56
CA SER A 102 12.78 -6.23 -8.03
C SER A 102 12.90 -6.66 -9.49
N VAL A 103 12.20 -7.72 -9.91
CA VAL A 103 12.39 -8.30 -11.23
C VAL A 103 11.20 -9.13 -11.68
N ILE A 104 10.81 -9.03 -12.94
CA ILE A 104 9.92 -10.00 -13.58
C ILE A 104 10.77 -10.94 -14.42
N GLY A 105 10.57 -12.24 -14.24
CA GLY A 105 11.44 -13.30 -14.75
C GLY A 105 12.57 -13.65 -13.79
N SER A 106 13.64 -14.28 -14.27
CA SER A 106 14.78 -14.63 -13.43
C SER A 106 15.68 -13.42 -13.14
N LEU A 107 16.39 -13.45 -12.01
CA LEU A 107 17.34 -12.40 -11.63
C LEU A 107 18.53 -12.31 -12.61
N GLU A 108 18.94 -13.45 -13.15
CA GLU A 108 20.08 -13.58 -14.08
C GLU A 108 19.74 -13.07 -15.49
N SER A 109 18.46 -13.25 -15.90
CA SER A 109 17.96 -12.82 -17.22
C SER A 109 16.57 -12.19 -17.09
N PRO A 110 16.49 -10.96 -16.57
CA PRO A 110 15.22 -10.34 -16.27
C PRO A 110 14.48 -9.90 -17.54
N LYS A 111 13.18 -10.20 -17.60
CA LYS A 111 12.27 -9.60 -18.61
C LYS A 111 12.01 -8.14 -18.33
N VAL A 112 11.88 -7.79 -17.04
CA VAL A 112 11.69 -6.41 -16.57
C VAL A 112 12.48 -6.22 -15.28
N ARG A 113 13.28 -5.15 -15.23
CA ARG A 113 13.87 -4.65 -13.98
C ARG A 113 12.91 -3.66 -13.34
N LEU A 114 12.66 -3.85 -12.05
CA LEU A 114 11.86 -2.99 -11.20
C LEU A 114 12.77 -2.19 -10.26
N PRO A 115 12.26 -1.19 -9.52
CA PRO A 115 13.08 -0.32 -8.67
C PRO A 115 13.89 -1.04 -7.57
N GLY A 116 13.45 -2.19 -7.12
CA GLY A 116 14.11 -2.95 -6.06
C GLY A 116 13.50 -2.74 -4.68
N GLY A 117 14.05 -3.45 -3.69
CA GLY A 117 13.45 -3.56 -2.36
C GLY A 117 13.55 -2.32 -1.49
N ALA A 118 14.62 -1.53 -1.64
CA ALA A 118 14.87 -0.36 -0.79
C ALA A 118 14.40 -0.59 0.67
N ALA A 119 13.48 0.25 1.16
CA ALA A 119 12.89 0.12 2.49
C ALA A 119 11.97 -1.12 2.66
N ALA A 120 11.44 -1.67 1.56
CA ALA A 120 10.41 -2.71 1.64
C ALA A 120 10.92 -3.96 2.37
N ALA A 121 12.09 -4.47 2.02
CA ALA A 121 12.64 -5.69 2.62
C ALA A 121 12.86 -5.57 4.14
N PHE A 122 13.16 -4.37 4.63
CA PHE A 122 13.40 -4.11 6.04
C PHE A 122 12.12 -3.70 6.78
N ILE A 123 11.37 -2.72 6.28
CA ILE A 123 10.25 -2.12 7.01
C ILE A 123 8.99 -3.01 6.96
N PHE A 124 8.72 -3.69 5.85
CA PHE A 124 7.50 -4.48 5.67
C PHE A 124 7.20 -5.48 6.79
N PRO A 125 8.15 -6.30 7.26
CA PRO A 125 7.90 -7.23 8.35
C PRO A 125 7.85 -6.57 9.74
N LEU A 126 8.29 -5.32 9.89
CA LEU A 126 8.45 -4.65 11.18
C LEU A 126 7.25 -3.76 11.55
N VAL A 127 6.50 -3.25 10.57
CA VAL A 127 5.33 -2.40 10.83
C VAL A 127 4.19 -3.20 11.42
N ARG A 128 3.33 -2.55 12.21
CA ARG A 128 2.14 -3.20 12.76
C ARG A 128 1.12 -3.54 11.68
N LYS A 129 0.99 -2.69 10.65
CA LYS A 129 0.05 -2.85 9.55
C LYS A 129 0.73 -2.53 8.22
N ALA A 130 0.71 -3.46 7.30
CA ALA A 130 1.16 -3.25 5.94
C ALA A 130 -0.03 -3.25 4.99
N VAL A 131 -0.18 -2.19 4.20
CA VAL A 131 -1.21 -2.09 3.18
C VAL A 131 -0.53 -2.21 1.82
N LEU A 132 -0.60 -3.40 1.25
CA LEU A 132 -0.21 -3.66 -0.12
C LEU A 132 -1.30 -3.11 -1.05
N TRP A 133 -0.91 -2.54 -2.18
CA TRP A 133 -1.88 -2.10 -3.17
C TRP A 133 -1.43 -2.44 -4.59
N ASN A 134 -2.37 -2.86 -5.44
CA ASN A 134 -2.15 -3.11 -6.85
C ASN A 134 -3.47 -2.96 -7.61
N PHE A 135 -3.61 -1.91 -8.40
CA PHE A 135 -4.83 -1.60 -9.13
C PHE A 135 -4.91 -2.22 -10.54
N ARG A 136 -4.22 -3.34 -10.71
CA ARG A 136 -4.34 -4.23 -11.86
C ARG A 136 -4.51 -5.65 -11.36
N HIS A 137 -5.63 -5.91 -10.71
CA HIS A 137 -5.97 -7.23 -10.15
C HIS A 137 -6.01 -8.27 -11.26
N SER A 138 -5.04 -9.11 -11.30
CA SER A 138 -4.91 -10.16 -12.33
C SER A 138 -3.97 -11.27 -11.85
N VAL A 139 -4.06 -12.43 -12.48
CA VAL A 139 -3.12 -13.55 -12.26
C VAL A 139 -1.65 -13.20 -12.60
N ARG A 140 -1.38 -12.01 -13.17
CA ARG A 140 -0.02 -11.52 -13.44
C ARG A 140 0.55 -10.71 -12.28
N SER A 141 -0.31 -10.11 -11.46
CA SER A 141 0.06 -9.33 -10.27
C SER A 141 -0.19 -10.10 -8.98
N LEU A 142 -1.27 -10.86 -8.92
CA LEU A 142 -1.62 -11.76 -7.82
C LEU A 142 -1.29 -13.18 -8.28
N VAL A 143 -0.02 -13.55 -8.13
CA VAL A 143 0.56 -14.74 -8.77
C VAL A 143 0.57 -15.93 -7.81
N ARG A 144 0.59 -17.16 -8.34
CA ARG A 144 0.76 -18.36 -7.52
C ARG A 144 2.06 -18.32 -6.71
N ARG A 145 3.13 -17.78 -7.30
CA ARG A 145 4.44 -17.57 -6.69
C ARG A 145 5.10 -16.38 -7.36
N VAL A 146 5.65 -15.47 -6.58
CA VAL A 146 6.41 -14.33 -7.11
C VAL A 146 7.67 -14.81 -7.84
N ASP A 147 8.06 -14.11 -8.91
CA ASP A 147 9.28 -14.44 -9.66
C ASP A 147 10.54 -14.22 -8.82
N PHE A 148 10.49 -13.27 -7.91
CA PHE A 148 11.56 -12.97 -6.96
C PHE A 148 10.96 -12.48 -5.63
N VAL A 149 11.42 -13.02 -4.52
CA VAL A 149 11.01 -12.56 -3.19
C VAL A 149 11.86 -11.35 -2.80
N THR A 150 11.32 -10.15 -3.02
CA THR A 150 11.98 -8.92 -2.56
C THR A 150 11.81 -8.73 -1.07
N ALA A 151 10.61 -8.96 -0.56
CA ALA A 151 10.28 -8.88 0.85
C ALA A 151 9.15 -9.86 1.19
N THR A 152 9.03 -10.22 2.45
CA THR A 152 8.00 -11.12 2.93
C THR A 152 7.56 -10.77 4.34
N ALA A 153 6.28 -10.95 4.63
CA ALA A 153 5.74 -10.92 5.99
C ALA A 153 5.32 -12.30 6.48
N ARG A 154 5.74 -13.38 5.81
CA ARG A 154 5.34 -14.77 6.11
C ARG A 154 5.53 -15.15 7.57
N ASN A 155 6.65 -14.74 8.16
CA ASN A 155 7.02 -15.04 9.55
C ASN A 155 6.83 -13.83 10.49
N ALA A 156 6.23 -12.75 10.02
CA ALA A 156 5.95 -11.58 10.84
C ALA A 156 4.59 -11.72 11.53
N SER A 157 4.36 -10.92 12.56
CA SER A 157 3.08 -10.88 13.30
C SER A 157 2.17 -9.73 12.88
N ASN A 158 2.60 -8.92 11.92
CA ASN A 158 1.88 -7.74 11.47
C ASN A 158 0.58 -8.08 10.73
N ASP A 159 -0.33 -7.12 10.70
CA ASP A 159 -1.54 -7.16 9.90
C ASP A 159 -1.21 -6.81 8.45
N VAL A 160 -1.49 -7.70 7.51
CA VAL A 160 -1.23 -7.48 6.09
C VAL A 160 -2.54 -7.42 5.33
N LEU A 161 -2.74 -6.30 4.66
CA LEU A 161 -3.89 -6.01 3.82
C LEU A 161 -3.45 -5.88 2.36
N LEU A 162 -4.31 -6.27 1.44
CA LEU A 162 -4.09 -6.10 0.00
C LEU A 162 -5.32 -5.42 -0.61
N CYS A 163 -5.12 -4.18 -1.05
CA CYS A 163 -6.13 -3.37 -1.70
C CYS A 163 -5.90 -3.39 -3.22
N THR A 164 -6.89 -3.82 -3.97
CA THR A 164 -6.83 -3.85 -5.43
C THR A 164 -7.94 -2.96 -6.03
N ASP A 165 -8.06 -2.93 -7.34
CA ASP A 165 -9.18 -2.32 -8.05
C ASP A 165 -10.49 -3.12 -7.96
N LEU A 166 -10.44 -4.37 -7.50
CA LEU A 166 -11.62 -5.24 -7.34
C LEU A 166 -12.05 -5.44 -5.89
N CYS A 167 -11.10 -5.48 -4.94
CA CYS A 167 -11.40 -5.92 -3.58
C CYS A 167 -10.37 -5.44 -2.55
N LEU A 168 -10.71 -5.69 -1.28
CA LEU A 168 -9.80 -5.67 -0.15
C LEU A 168 -9.69 -7.10 0.40
N MET A 169 -8.45 -7.57 0.56
CA MET A 169 -8.13 -8.82 1.24
C MET A 169 -7.33 -8.55 2.51
N ARG A 170 -7.43 -9.45 3.49
CA ARG A 170 -6.60 -9.48 4.69
C ARG A 170 -5.97 -10.85 4.83
N TYR A 171 -4.70 -10.88 5.21
CA TYR A 171 -4.00 -12.14 5.44
C TYR A 171 -4.40 -12.74 6.80
N ASP A 172 -4.97 -13.93 6.76
CA ASP A 172 -5.31 -14.72 7.94
C ASP A 172 -4.07 -15.50 8.38
N ARG A 173 -3.49 -15.11 9.52
CA ARG A 173 -2.27 -15.69 10.06
C ARG A 173 -2.43 -17.13 10.52
N GLU A 174 -3.61 -17.47 11.04
CA GLU A 174 -3.91 -18.81 11.56
C GLU A 174 -4.06 -19.80 10.40
N ARG A 175 -4.79 -19.40 9.37
CA ARG A 175 -5.04 -20.20 8.17
C ARG A 175 -3.93 -20.10 7.13
N LYS A 176 -3.00 -19.15 7.29
CA LYS A 176 -1.91 -18.85 6.36
C LYS A 176 -2.41 -18.62 4.93
N ALA A 177 -3.51 -17.89 4.79
CA ALA A 177 -4.16 -17.63 3.53
C ALA A 177 -4.77 -16.22 3.48
N TRP A 178 -4.96 -15.70 2.28
CA TRP A 178 -5.69 -14.46 2.09
C TRP A 178 -7.18 -14.70 2.26
N ARG A 179 -7.84 -13.83 3.03
CA ARG A 179 -9.29 -13.79 3.20
C ARG A 179 -9.85 -12.56 2.49
N LEU A 180 -10.93 -12.76 1.74
CA LEU A 180 -11.69 -11.66 1.16
C LEU A 180 -12.38 -10.87 2.28
N ALA A 181 -12.02 -9.59 2.44
CA ALA A 181 -12.61 -8.71 3.45
C ALA A 181 -13.76 -7.88 2.86
N SER A 182 -13.58 -7.35 1.65
CA SER A 182 -14.67 -6.68 0.92
C SER A 182 -14.45 -6.75 -0.58
N ILE A 183 -15.53 -6.68 -1.33
CA ILE A 183 -15.53 -6.43 -2.78
C ILE A 183 -15.92 -4.98 -3.07
N HIS A 184 -15.43 -4.42 -4.17
CA HIS A 184 -15.86 -3.10 -4.58
C HIS A 184 -17.23 -3.16 -5.30
N PRO A 185 -18.02 -2.06 -5.30
CA PRO A 185 -19.38 -2.09 -5.86
C PRO A 185 -19.49 -2.46 -7.34
N TRP A 186 -18.37 -2.36 -8.07
CA TRP A 186 -18.27 -2.66 -9.50
C TRP A 186 -17.65 -4.02 -9.81
N SER A 187 -17.36 -4.84 -8.82
CA SER A 187 -16.75 -6.16 -8.97
C SER A 187 -17.63 -7.26 -8.40
N SER A 188 -17.32 -8.51 -8.73
CA SER A 188 -17.97 -9.69 -8.18
C SER A 188 -16.97 -10.63 -7.50
N LYS A 189 -17.49 -11.53 -6.66
CA LYS A 189 -16.67 -12.57 -6.00
C LYS A 189 -16.03 -13.49 -7.05
N GLU A 190 -16.77 -13.86 -8.08
CA GLU A 190 -16.33 -14.74 -9.16
C GLU A 190 -15.17 -14.10 -9.93
N GLU A 191 -15.28 -12.81 -10.23
CA GLU A 191 -14.21 -12.04 -10.88
C GLU A 191 -12.95 -11.96 -10.03
N VAL A 192 -13.08 -11.65 -8.73
CA VAL A 192 -11.96 -11.61 -7.79
C VAL A 192 -11.25 -12.96 -7.73
N LEU A 193 -11.99 -14.05 -7.54
CA LEU A 193 -11.40 -15.40 -7.43
C LEU A 193 -10.78 -15.86 -8.74
N GLY A 194 -11.45 -15.61 -9.88
CA GLY A 194 -10.97 -16.00 -11.22
C GLY A 194 -9.73 -15.22 -11.68
N SER A 195 -9.50 -14.02 -11.10
CA SER A 195 -8.36 -13.16 -11.42
C SER A 195 -7.20 -13.26 -10.42
N THR A 196 -7.32 -14.12 -9.38
CA THR A 196 -6.29 -14.34 -8.36
C THR A 196 -5.56 -15.65 -8.61
N GLY A 197 -4.22 -15.61 -8.63
CA GLY A 197 -3.36 -16.77 -8.90
C GLY A 197 -3.12 -17.69 -7.70
N PHE A 198 -3.70 -17.41 -6.54
CA PHE A 198 -3.61 -18.19 -5.30
C PHE A 198 -5.00 -18.38 -4.69
N GLU A 199 -5.09 -19.31 -3.74
CA GLU A 199 -6.33 -19.58 -3.03
C GLU A 199 -6.71 -18.44 -2.09
N VAL A 200 -7.99 -18.03 -2.13
CA VAL A 200 -8.57 -16.98 -1.28
C VAL A 200 -9.75 -17.56 -0.51
N ILE A 201 -9.74 -17.38 0.80
CA ILE A 201 -10.88 -17.69 1.65
C ILE A 201 -11.97 -16.65 1.41
N ALA A 202 -13.06 -17.07 0.79
CA ALA A 202 -14.19 -16.21 0.45
C ALA A 202 -15.49 -16.78 1.04
N ASP A 203 -15.50 -16.96 2.37
CA ASP A 203 -16.68 -17.35 3.13
C ASP A 203 -17.69 -16.19 3.21
N ALA A 204 -18.85 -16.43 3.83
CA ALA A 204 -19.98 -15.48 3.84
C ALA A 204 -19.75 -14.16 4.62
N GLY A 205 -18.53 -13.89 5.07
CA GLY A 205 -18.24 -12.76 5.96
C GLY A 205 -17.71 -11.50 5.28
N PHE A 206 -17.57 -11.45 3.95
CA PHE A 206 -17.12 -10.23 3.27
C PHE A 206 -18.29 -9.27 3.03
N VAL A 207 -17.95 -7.98 2.95
CA VAL A 207 -18.91 -6.89 2.73
C VAL A 207 -18.65 -6.18 1.39
N VAL A 208 -19.56 -5.33 0.98
CA VAL A 208 -19.33 -4.42 -0.16
C VAL A 208 -18.64 -3.16 0.38
N THR A 209 -17.53 -2.77 -0.22
CA THR A 209 -16.83 -1.52 0.11
C THR A 209 -17.75 -0.34 -0.16
N ARG A 210 -17.81 0.62 0.75
CA ARG A 210 -18.57 1.86 0.50
C ARG A 210 -18.03 2.61 -0.71
N ALA A 211 -18.90 3.26 -1.44
CA ALA A 211 -18.49 4.20 -2.48
C ALA A 211 -17.82 5.44 -1.86
N PRO A 212 -16.90 6.11 -2.58
CA PRO A 212 -16.36 7.39 -2.15
C PRO A 212 -17.46 8.45 -2.11
N THR A 213 -17.39 9.37 -1.12
CA THR A 213 -18.28 10.53 -1.07
C THR A 213 -17.91 11.55 -2.15
N GLU A 214 -18.80 12.52 -2.41
CA GLU A 214 -18.48 13.61 -3.36
C GLU A 214 -17.28 14.43 -2.87
N GLU A 215 -17.26 14.77 -1.59
CA GLU A 215 -16.14 15.51 -0.98
C GLU A 215 -14.79 14.79 -1.12
N GLU A 216 -14.79 13.44 -0.99
CA GLU A 216 -13.60 12.64 -1.21
C GLU A 216 -13.16 12.70 -2.68
N ARG A 217 -14.09 12.62 -3.62
CA ARG A 217 -13.79 12.74 -5.06
C ARG A 217 -13.24 14.11 -5.43
N GLU A 218 -13.87 15.17 -4.92
CA GLU A 218 -13.43 16.56 -5.13
C GLU A 218 -12.04 16.81 -4.56
N LEU A 219 -11.77 16.35 -3.33
CA LEU A 219 -10.45 16.48 -2.72
C LEU A 219 -9.39 15.75 -3.54
N ILE A 220 -9.66 14.51 -3.96
CA ILE A 220 -8.75 13.71 -4.78
C ILE A 220 -8.49 14.40 -6.13
N ALA A 221 -9.52 14.89 -6.81
CA ALA A 221 -9.36 15.61 -8.08
C ALA A 221 -8.53 16.88 -7.94
N ARG A 222 -8.69 17.61 -6.84
CA ARG A 222 -7.90 18.82 -6.54
C ARG A 222 -6.42 18.49 -6.25
N LEU A 223 -6.16 17.41 -5.52
CA LEU A 223 -4.79 17.02 -5.14
C LEU A 223 -4.06 16.26 -6.25
N ASP A 224 -4.78 15.67 -7.18
CA ASP A 224 -4.23 14.90 -8.31
C ASP A 224 -4.83 15.40 -9.65
N PRO A 225 -4.58 16.67 -10.02
CA PRO A 225 -5.13 17.26 -11.23
C PRO A 225 -4.62 16.58 -12.51
N ASP A 226 -3.44 15.99 -12.48
CA ASP A 226 -2.82 15.28 -13.61
C ASP A 226 -3.27 13.82 -13.73
N GLY A 227 -4.09 13.33 -12.79
CA GLY A 227 -4.61 11.96 -12.81
C GLY A 227 -3.55 10.88 -12.64
N LEU A 228 -2.50 11.14 -11.87
CA LEU A 228 -1.38 10.19 -11.66
C LEU A 228 -1.80 8.88 -10.98
N ARG A 229 -2.99 8.85 -10.40
CA ARG A 229 -3.59 7.66 -9.79
C ARG A 229 -4.21 6.69 -10.79
N LEU A 230 -4.39 7.09 -12.06
CA LEU A 230 -5.09 6.35 -13.11
C LEU A 230 -4.17 5.39 -13.88
#